data_06b3db5ac7baf1f5042aa4fc10967c8c
#
_entry.id   06b3db5ac7baf1f5042aa4fc10967c8c
#
_cell.length_a   1.000
_cell.length_b   1.000
_cell.length_c   1.000
_cell.angle_alpha   90.00
_cell.angle_beta   90.00
_cell.angle_gamma   90.00
#
_symmetry.space_group_name_H-M   'P 1'
#
loop_
_entity.id
_entity.type
_entity.pdbx_description
1 polymer ?
#
loop_
_entity_poly.entity_id
_entity_poly.type
_entity_poly.pdbx_seq_one_letter_code
_entity_poly.pdbx_strand_id
1 'polypeptide(L)'
;RGLQREMGRRVSALENAKDAEFTLLDDGTIRWQDQMLGKLTKGADILSPRPQVATSTILPTTLRDRVEGRLLRWFDEVLRRAFMPLVTIPVAKLTGPARGIAFQLREGLGSIARSGAQAQILALSSQDKNTFRSCRIRVGPQTIFIASLLKPRVVTLRAQLWAVWNVREVPVLPSPGLTTLSVKGEAVAGFYAAIGFVELGDRLIRADILDRVATALIRLARSGSFALPDDIPSLLGLNVAETQTLVRQLGYAVRPDGSVARKAGKRRPKKSTDQTGSPSQKVARKRRSTIPAPDSPFAKLAALSL
;
A
#
# COMPACT_ATOMS: atom_id res chain seq x y z
N ARG A 1 -48.76 19.35 6.01
CA ARG A 1 -48.04 20.58 5.56
C ARG A 1 -47.02 21.05 6.60
N GLY A 2 -47.31 21.03 7.94
CA GLY A 2 -46.36 21.42 8.99
C GLY A 2 -45.10 20.57 9.03
N LEU A 3 -45.22 19.25 8.97
CA LEU A 3 -44.11 18.32 9.00
C LEU A 3 -43.14 18.51 7.81
N GLN A 4 -43.63 18.73 6.62
CA GLN A 4 -42.82 18.97 5.43
C GLN A 4 -42.04 20.29 5.52
N ARG A 5 -42.62 21.33 6.09
CA ARG A 5 -41.94 22.60 6.35
C ARG A 5 -40.80 22.43 7.36
N GLU A 6 -41.03 21.69 8.43
CA GLU A 6 -40.03 21.42 9.46
C GLU A 6 -38.90 20.57 8.93
N MET A 7 -39.17 19.52 8.14
CA MET A 7 -38.17 18.74 7.45
C MET A 7 -37.32 19.63 6.52
N GLY A 8 -37.93 20.51 5.73
CA GLY A 8 -37.26 21.46 4.89
C GLY A 8 -36.32 22.39 5.66
N ARG A 9 -36.76 22.93 6.80
CA ARG A 9 -35.91 23.76 7.68
C ARG A 9 -34.72 23.00 8.21
N ARG A 10 -34.87 21.76 8.69
CA ARG A 10 -33.80 20.91 9.19
C ARG A 10 -32.79 20.59 8.09
N VAL A 11 -33.22 20.23 6.89
CA VAL A 11 -32.33 20.00 5.76
C VAL A 11 -31.57 21.27 5.40
N SER A 12 -32.22 22.43 5.39
CA SER A 12 -31.52 23.71 5.14
C SER A 12 -30.51 24.04 6.25
N ALA A 13 -30.82 23.76 7.51
CA ALA A 13 -29.87 23.91 8.61
C ALA A 13 -28.65 22.97 8.44
N LEU A 14 -28.88 21.72 8.05
CA LEU A 14 -27.82 20.75 7.75
C LEU A 14 -26.91 21.20 6.59
N GLU A 15 -27.47 21.74 5.52
CA GLU A 15 -26.70 22.23 4.37
C GLU A 15 -25.76 23.37 4.75
N ASN A 16 -26.20 24.23 5.68
CA ASN A 16 -25.43 25.37 6.18
C ASN A 16 -24.55 25.04 7.39
N ALA A 17 -24.64 23.81 7.93
CA ALA A 17 -23.86 23.36 9.07
C ALA A 17 -22.35 23.32 8.73
N LYS A 18 -21.51 23.65 9.72
CA LYS A 18 -20.06 23.60 9.58
C LYS A 18 -19.59 22.13 9.52
N ASP A 19 -18.54 21.88 8.78
CA ASP A 19 -17.96 20.53 8.65
C ASP A 19 -17.54 19.92 10.00
N ALA A 20 -17.18 20.74 10.98
CA ALA A 20 -16.81 20.30 12.33
C ALA A 20 -18.01 19.75 13.14
N GLU A 21 -19.24 19.99 12.72
CA GLU A 21 -20.45 19.46 13.38
C GLU A 21 -20.77 18.02 12.97
N PHE A 22 -20.11 17.54 11.90
CA PHE A 22 -20.27 16.16 11.44
C PHE A 22 -19.21 15.26 12.04
N THR A 23 -19.62 14.06 12.41
CA THR A 23 -18.73 13.03 12.97
C THR A 23 -18.93 11.73 12.22
N LEU A 24 -17.83 11.09 11.84
CA LEU A 24 -17.81 9.72 11.34
C LEU A 24 -17.47 8.79 12.50
N LEU A 25 -18.34 7.83 12.79
CA LEU A 25 -18.11 6.80 13.79
C LEU A 25 -17.34 5.61 13.19
N ASP A 26 -16.79 4.76 14.05
CA ASP A 26 -15.95 3.62 13.65
C ASP A 26 -16.70 2.61 12.78
N ASP A 27 -18.02 2.50 12.91
CA ASP A 27 -18.87 1.62 12.09
C ASP A 27 -19.27 2.22 10.74
N GLY A 28 -18.75 3.40 10.39
CA GLY A 28 -19.09 4.13 9.17
C GLY A 28 -20.37 4.96 9.26
N THR A 29 -20.99 5.06 10.44
CA THR A 29 -22.16 5.91 10.69
C THR A 29 -21.76 7.39 10.70
N ILE A 30 -22.55 8.22 10.04
CA ILE A 30 -22.38 9.67 10.01
C ILE A 30 -23.40 10.31 10.95
N ARG A 31 -22.93 11.15 11.88
CA ARG A 31 -23.75 11.90 12.83
C ARG A 31 -23.61 13.40 12.64
N TRP A 32 -24.68 14.11 12.93
CA TRP A 32 -24.76 15.55 13.03
C TRP A 32 -25.58 15.93 14.25
N GLN A 33 -25.07 16.78 15.12
CA GLN A 33 -25.75 17.17 16.37
C GLN A 33 -26.32 15.96 17.14
N ASP A 34 -25.51 14.93 17.34
CA ASP A 34 -25.89 13.66 18.00
C ASP A 34 -26.97 12.82 17.32
N GLN A 35 -27.47 13.23 16.16
CA GLN A 35 -28.42 12.46 15.37
C GLN A 35 -27.71 11.66 14.27
N MET A 36 -28.09 10.40 14.14
CA MET A 36 -27.66 9.58 13.02
C MET A 36 -28.29 10.08 11.73
N LEU A 37 -27.48 10.46 10.75
CA LEU A 37 -27.94 10.89 9.44
C LEU A 37 -27.91 9.77 8.41
N GLY A 38 -26.88 8.95 8.44
CA GLY A 38 -26.66 7.92 7.44
C GLY A 38 -25.42 7.10 7.73
N LYS A 39 -25.06 6.30 6.75
CA LYS A 39 -23.89 5.41 6.81
C LYS A 39 -23.12 5.46 5.50
N LEU A 40 -21.81 5.24 5.58
CA LEU A 40 -20.99 5.04 4.38
C LEU A 40 -21.28 3.69 3.76
N THR A 41 -21.45 3.66 2.45
CA THR A 41 -21.63 2.46 1.64
C THR A 41 -20.54 2.37 0.56
N LYS A 42 -20.36 1.18 0.01
CA LYS A 42 -19.38 0.92 -1.05
C LYS A 42 -19.68 1.80 -2.27
N GLY A 43 -18.65 2.48 -2.78
CA GLY A 43 -18.71 3.30 -3.98
C GLY A 43 -17.98 2.67 -5.18
N ALA A 44 -17.49 3.51 -6.09
CA ALA A 44 -16.80 3.07 -7.30
C ALA A 44 -15.41 2.49 -7.01
N ASP A 45 -14.69 3.05 -6.04
CA ASP A 45 -13.42 2.54 -5.55
C ASP A 45 -13.30 2.75 -4.02
N ILE A 46 -12.25 2.22 -3.43
CA ILE A 46 -12.03 2.23 -1.97
C ILE A 46 -11.90 3.65 -1.39
N LEU A 47 -11.47 4.63 -2.18
CA LEU A 47 -11.38 6.05 -1.80
C LEU A 47 -12.58 6.88 -2.24
N SER A 48 -13.63 6.23 -2.74
CA SER A 48 -14.85 6.92 -3.23
C SER A 48 -16.11 6.27 -2.66
N PRO A 49 -16.22 6.01 -1.33
CA PRO A 49 -17.45 5.50 -0.74
C PRO A 49 -18.57 6.52 -0.85
N ARG A 50 -19.80 6.07 -0.75
CA ARG A 50 -20.99 6.92 -0.87
C ARG A 50 -21.71 7.01 0.46
N PRO A 51 -21.97 8.20 0.98
CA PRO A 51 -22.89 8.39 2.08
C PRO A 51 -24.31 8.06 1.64
N GLN A 52 -25.02 7.26 2.42
CA GLN A 52 -26.42 6.93 2.22
C GLN A 52 -27.22 7.33 3.46
N VAL A 53 -28.30 8.06 3.27
CA VAL A 53 -29.20 8.44 4.38
C VAL A 53 -29.84 7.21 4.99
N ALA A 54 -29.97 7.18 6.31
CA ALA A 54 -30.59 6.07 7.04
C ALA A 54 -32.04 5.83 6.54
N THR A 55 -32.34 4.57 6.23
CA THR A 55 -33.65 4.13 5.71
C THR A 55 -34.81 4.39 6.69
N SER A 56 -34.54 4.47 7.98
CA SER A 56 -35.48 4.83 9.02
C SER A 56 -35.98 6.28 8.94
N THR A 57 -35.30 7.13 8.17
CA THR A 57 -35.66 8.53 8.03
C THR A 57 -36.63 8.70 6.87
N ILE A 58 -37.91 8.99 7.20
CA ILE A 58 -38.94 9.25 6.19
C ILE A 58 -38.71 10.66 5.61
N LEU A 59 -37.89 10.74 4.56
CA LEU A 59 -37.63 11.97 3.81
C LEU A 59 -38.17 11.84 2.38
N PRO A 60 -38.81 12.88 1.84
CA PRO A 60 -39.04 12.97 0.40
C PRO A 60 -37.76 12.85 -0.39
N THR A 61 -37.79 12.24 -1.57
CA THR A 61 -36.59 11.98 -2.40
C THR A 61 -35.75 13.23 -2.59
N THR A 62 -36.39 14.37 -2.92
CA THR A 62 -35.68 15.64 -3.12
C THR A 62 -34.90 16.14 -1.90
N LEU A 63 -35.44 15.93 -0.69
CA LEU A 63 -34.75 16.30 0.56
C LEU A 63 -33.67 15.28 0.89
N ARG A 64 -33.88 14.02 0.58
CA ARG A 64 -32.86 12.96 0.73
C ARG A 64 -31.63 13.25 -0.14
N ASP A 65 -31.84 13.55 -1.42
CA ASP A 65 -30.75 13.87 -2.37
C ASP A 65 -29.93 15.08 -1.89
N ARG A 66 -30.59 16.08 -1.29
CA ARG A 66 -29.90 17.25 -0.72
C ARG A 66 -29.03 16.86 0.49
N VAL A 67 -29.55 16.02 1.38
CA VAL A 67 -28.78 15.51 2.53
C VAL A 67 -27.59 14.69 2.05
N GLU A 68 -27.80 13.72 1.16
CA GLU A 68 -26.73 12.88 0.59
C GLU A 68 -25.69 13.73 -0.12
N GLY A 69 -26.09 14.71 -0.89
CA GLY A 69 -25.19 15.66 -1.55
C GLY A 69 -24.34 16.49 -0.56
N ARG A 70 -24.93 16.90 0.60
CA ARG A 70 -24.18 17.58 1.65
C ARG A 70 -23.17 16.65 2.34
N LEU A 71 -23.61 15.43 2.67
CA LEU A 71 -22.74 14.42 3.28
C LEU A 71 -21.58 14.01 2.36
N LEU A 72 -21.85 13.89 1.07
CA LEU A 72 -20.82 13.57 0.08
C LEU A 72 -19.75 14.66 0.04
N ARG A 73 -20.14 15.95 -0.09
CA ARG A 73 -19.19 17.07 -0.08
C ARG A 73 -18.36 17.13 1.20
N TRP A 74 -18.96 16.90 2.35
CA TRP A 74 -18.27 16.86 3.63
C TRP A 74 -17.24 15.72 3.65
N PHE A 75 -17.67 14.52 3.25
CA PHE A 75 -16.81 13.35 3.31
C PHE A 75 -15.67 13.40 2.28
N ASP A 76 -15.94 13.92 1.09
CA ASP A 76 -14.90 14.18 0.08
C ASP A 76 -13.81 15.12 0.64
N GLU A 77 -14.18 16.12 1.41
CA GLU A 77 -13.22 17.02 2.05
C GLU A 77 -12.43 16.31 3.17
N VAL A 78 -13.08 15.45 3.95
CA VAL A 78 -12.40 14.57 4.94
C VAL A 78 -11.36 13.69 4.26
N LEU A 79 -11.75 13.02 3.17
CA LEU A 79 -10.87 12.16 2.38
C LEU A 79 -9.73 12.98 1.75
N ARG A 80 -10.05 14.11 1.13
CA ARG A 80 -9.05 14.97 0.50
C ARG A 80 -7.98 15.42 1.48
N ARG A 81 -8.37 15.84 2.69
CA ARG A 81 -7.43 16.24 3.75
C ARG A 81 -6.58 15.08 4.24
N ALA A 82 -7.19 13.92 4.49
CA ALA A 82 -6.49 12.76 5.02
C ALA A 82 -5.56 12.11 4.00
N PHE A 83 -6.01 11.96 2.75
CA PHE A 83 -5.30 11.27 1.68
C PHE A 83 -4.69 12.21 0.63
N MET A 84 -4.53 13.50 0.94
CA MET A 84 -3.96 14.49 0.02
C MET A 84 -2.68 13.98 -0.69
N PRO A 85 -1.68 13.37 0.00
CA PRO A 85 -0.48 12.91 -0.67
C PRO A 85 -0.72 11.81 -1.71
N LEU A 86 -1.82 11.06 -1.58
CA LEU A 86 -2.20 9.99 -2.51
C LEU A 86 -3.04 10.54 -3.67
N VAL A 87 -3.95 11.47 -3.38
CA VAL A 87 -4.83 12.09 -4.38
C VAL A 87 -4.06 13.03 -5.31
N THR A 88 -3.03 13.70 -4.79
CA THR A 88 -2.22 14.66 -5.56
C THR A 88 -1.09 14.04 -6.37
N ILE A 89 -0.95 12.71 -6.44
CA ILE A 89 0.04 12.05 -7.30
C ILE A 89 -0.24 12.45 -8.76
N PRO A 90 0.74 13.04 -9.48
CA PRO A 90 0.53 13.49 -10.85
C PRO A 90 0.61 12.30 -11.84
N VAL A 91 -0.42 11.44 -11.83
CA VAL A 91 -0.46 10.16 -12.56
C VAL A 91 -0.17 10.32 -14.05
N ALA A 92 -0.62 11.44 -14.66
CA ALA A 92 -0.38 11.73 -16.07
C ALA A 92 1.12 11.92 -16.42
N LYS A 93 1.95 12.31 -15.44
CA LYS A 93 3.40 12.52 -15.62
C LYS A 93 4.23 11.28 -15.36
N LEU A 94 3.62 10.18 -14.90
CA LEU A 94 4.30 8.94 -14.58
C LEU A 94 4.39 8.01 -15.77
N THR A 95 5.48 7.23 -15.86
CA THR A 95 5.58 6.11 -16.80
C THR A 95 4.64 4.95 -16.44
N GLY A 96 4.46 3.98 -17.33
CA GLY A 96 3.59 2.82 -17.08
C GLY A 96 3.89 2.09 -15.76
N PRO A 97 5.16 1.72 -15.47
CA PRO A 97 5.53 1.08 -14.21
C PRO A 97 5.20 1.93 -12.97
N ALA A 98 5.48 3.23 -13.02
CA ALA A 98 5.21 4.14 -11.92
C ALA A 98 3.70 4.37 -11.71
N ARG A 99 2.91 4.44 -12.81
CA ARG A 99 1.44 4.47 -12.72
C ARG A 99 0.89 3.22 -12.05
N GLY A 100 1.45 2.04 -12.37
CA GLY A 100 1.08 0.78 -11.72
C GLY A 100 1.31 0.81 -10.21
N ILE A 101 2.46 1.33 -9.75
CA ILE A 101 2.74 1.51 -8.32
C ILE A 101 1.78 2.53 -7.68
N ALA A 102 1.51 3.66 -8.34
CA ALA A 102 0.58 4.67 -7.84
C ALA A 102 -0.84 4.11 -7.70
N PHE A 103 -1.28 3.30 -8.65
CA PHE A 103 -2.55 2.58 -8.59
C PHE A 103 -2.59 1.60 -7.40
N GLN A 104 -1.57 0.74 -7.27
CA GLN A 104 -1.49 -0.19 -6.13
C GLN A 104 -1.45 0.53 -4.78
N LEU A 105 -0.75 1.68 -4.68
CA LEU A 105 -0.76 2.50 -3.47
C LEU A 105 -2.15 3.06 -3.16
N ARG A 106 -2.93 3.41 -4.19
CA ARG A 106 -4.32 3.86 -4.02
C ARG A 106 -5.19 2.73 -3.47
N GLU A 107 -5.12 1.55 -4.08
CA GLU A 107 -5.83 0.33 -3.63
C GLU A 107 -5.41 -0.09 -2.21
N GLY A 108 -4.11 0.02 -1.88
CA GLY A 108 -3.55 -0.28 -0.56
C GLY A 108 -3.64 0.87 0.44
N LEU A 109 -4.46 1.91 0.14
CA LEU A 109 -4.66 3.07 1.02
C LEU A 109 -3.34 3.74 1.47
N GLY A 110 -2.30 3.69 0.62
CA GLY A 110 -1.03 4.38 0.82
C GLY A 110 0.13 3.53 1.33
N SER A 111 -0.02 2.20 1.36
CA SER A 111 1.10 1.28 1.64
C SER A 111 0.90 -0.06 0.94
N ILE A 112 1.99 -0.61 0.38
CA ILE A 112 2.03 -1.92 -0.27
C ILE A 112 3.33 -2.66 0.05
N ALA A 113 3.30 -3.99 -0.01
CA ALA A 113 4.51 -4.79 0.09
C ALA A 113 5.36 -4.61 -1.18
N ARG A 114 6.67 -4.46 -1.02
CA ARG A 114 7.61 -4.33 -2.14
C ARG A 114 7.58 -5.53 -3.08
N SER A 115 7.36 -6.73 -2.55
CA SER A 115 7.32 -7.97 -3.33
C SER A 115 6.28 -7.93 -4.46
N GLY A 116 5.11 -7.31 -4.23
CA GLY A 116 4.06 -7.16 -5.23
C GLY A 116 4.35 -6.15 -6.34
N ALA A 117 5.38 -5.29 -6.17
CA ALA A 117 5.74 -4.24 -7.14
C ALA A 117 7.19 -4.34 -7.64
N GLN A 118 7.87 -5.47 -7.41
CA GLN A 118 9.31 -5.60 -7.68
C GLN A 118 9.67 -5.31 -9.14
N ALA A 119 8.90 -5.83 -10.09
CA ALA A 119 9.14 -5.62 -11.52
C ALA A 119 8.99 -4.13 -11.90
N GLN A 120 7.95 -3.47 -11.41
CA GLN A 120 7.72 -2.05 -11.64
C GLN A 120 8.83 -1.18 -11.03
N ILE A 121 9.30 -1.53 -9.81
CA ILE A 121 10.38 -0.81 -9.12
C ILE A 121 11.68 -0.85 -9.92
N LEU A 122 12.02 -2.00 -10.49
CA LEU A 122 13.21 -2.16 -11.33
C LEU A 122 13.14 -1.36 -12.63
N ALA A 123 11.93 -1.14 -13.14
CA ALA A 123 11.66 -0.39 -14.37
C ALA A 123 11.43 1.12 -14.13
N LEU A 124 11.51 1.61 -12.87
CA LEU A 124 11.33 3.05 -12.58
C LEU A 124 12.45 3.90 -13.18
N SER A 125 12.06 4.91 -13.94
CA SER A 125 12.97 5.95 -14.42
C SER A 125 13.48 6.85 -13.28
N SER A 126 14.55 7.61 -13.55
CA SER A 126 15.04 8.61 -12.59
C SER A 126 14.00 9.71 -12.35
N GLN A 127 13.23 10.07 -13.36
CA GLN A 127 12.15 11.06 -13.26
C GLN A 127 11.01 10.56 -12.38
N ASP A 128 10.60 9.28 -12.53
CA ASP A 128 9.58 8.67 -11.67
C ASP A 128 10.01 8.66 -10.20
N LYS A 129 11.27 8.28 -9.94
CA LYS A 129 11.84 8.30 -8.59
C LYS A 129 11.83 9.70 -7.97
N ASN A 130 12.12 10.72 -8.76
CA ASN A 130 12.04 12.11 -8.30
C ASN A 130 10.61 12.55 -8.02
N THR A 131 9.67 12.17 -8.90
CA THR A 131 8.24 12.43 -8.70
C THR A 131 7.72 11.71 -7.45
N PHE A 132 8.13 10.48 -7.20
CA PHE A 132 7.75 9.77 -5.97
C PHE A 132 8.29 10.46 -4.71
N ARG A 133 9.54 10.95 -4.74
CA ARG A 133 10.11 11.72 -3.63
C ARG A 133 9.33 13.01 -3.36
N SER A 134 8.97 13.76 -4.40
CA SER A 134 8.17 15.00 -4.27
C SER A 134 6.78 14.70 -3.70
N CYS A 135 6.16 13.57 -4.05
CA CYS A 135 4.92 13.08 -3.48
C CYS A 135 5.08 12.40 -2.11
N ARG A 136 6.28 12.41 -1.52
CA ARG A 136 6.62 11.75 -0.25
C ARG A 136 6.35 10.23 -0.24
N ILE A 137 6.34 9.60 -1.40
CA ILE A 137 6.28 8.15 -1.55
C ILE A 137 7.67 7.59 -1.25
N ARG A 138 7.79 6.73 -0.26
CA ARG A 138 9.00 6.02 0.07
C ARG A 138 9.01 4.65 -0.60
N VAL A 139 10.00 4.41 -1.44
CA VAL A 139 10.28 3.10 -2.04
C VAL A 139 11.40 2.46 -1.22
N GLY A 140 11.00 1.74 -0.20
CA GLY A 140 11.94 1.14 0.74
C GLY A 140 12.33 -0.30 0.39
N PRO A 141 13.17 -0.95 1.22
CA PRO A 141 13.61 -2.32 0.98
C PRO A 141 12.53 -3.38 1.16
N GLN A 142 11.51 -3.15 1.97
CA GLN A 142 10.42 -4.09 2.25
C GLN A 142 9.06 -3.58 1.80
N THR A 143 8.87 -2.28 1.77
CA THR A 143 7.57 -1.66 1.54
C THR A 143 7.68 -0.44 0.63
N ILE A 144 6.56 -0.08 0.00
CA ILE A 144 6.36 1.23 -0.60
C ILE A 144 5.23 1.89 0.18
N PHE A 145 5.45 3.06 0.72
CA PHE A 145 4.47 3.70 1.58
C PHE A 145 4.57 5.22 1.62
N ILE A 146 3.51 5.85 2.13
CA ILE A 146 3.45 7.28 2.43
C ILE A 146 3.34 7.44 3.95
N ALA A 147 4.39 7.95 4.59
CA ALA A 147 4.48 7.97 6.05
C ALA A 147 3.37 8.77 6.75
N SER A 148 2.85 9.83 6.14
CA SER A 148 1.73 10.61 6.70
C SER A 148 0.44 9.81 6.80
N LEU A 149 0.26 8.77 5.99
CA LEU A 149 -0.91 7.90 5.99
C LEU A 149 -0.85 6.79 7.05
N LEU A 150 0.27 6.69 7.79
CA LEU A 150 0.43 5.79 8.93
C LEU A 150 0.17 6.47 10.28
N LYS A 151 -0.28 7.74 10.28
CA LYS A 151 -0.67 8.45 11.51
C LYS A 151 -1.98 7.89 12.07
N PRO A 152 -2.16 7.82 13.40
CA PRO A 152 -3.31 7.15 14.03
C PRO A 152 -4.68 7.57 13.46
N ARG A 153 -4.94 8.86 13.32
CA ARG A 153 -6.22 9.37 12.77
C ARG A 153 -6.48 8.87 11.34
N VAL A 154 -5.44 8.76 10.51
CA VAL A 154 -5.58 8.28 9.13
C VAL A 154 -5.72 6.76 9.12
N VAL A 155 -5.05 6.05 10.02
CA VAL A 155 -5.18 4.59 10.19
C VAL A 155 -6.62 4.21 10.54
N THR A 156 -7.29 4.94 11.44
CA THR A 156 -8.72 4.74 11.72
C THR A 156 -9.56 4.90 10.45
N LEU A 157 -9.34 5.97 9.68
CA LEU A 157 -10.09 6.19 8.44
C LEU A 157 -9.79 5.11 7.38
N ARG A 158 -8.54 4.62 7.28
CA ARG A 158 -8.18 3.49 6.42
C ARG A 158 -8.95 2.22 6.80
N ALA A 159 -9.08 1.96 8.09
CA ALA A 159 -9.83 0.82 8.59
C ALA A 159 -11.33 0.91 8.24
N GLN A 160 -11.92 2.10 8.39
CA GLN A 160 -13.30 2.37 8.02
C GLN A 160 -13.52 2.19 6.51
N LEU A 161 -12.64 2.75 5.68
CA LEU A 161 -12.72 2.59 4.22
C LEU A 161 -12.59 1.13 3.79
N TRP A 162 -11.66 0.39 4.42
CA TRP A 162 -11.50 -1.04 4.16
C TRP A 162 -12.76 -1.83 4.54
N ALA A 163 -13.36 -1.53 5.70
CA ALA A 163 -14.57 -2.18 6.19
C ALA A 163 -15.76 -1.92 5.26
N VAL A 164 -15.96 -0.66 4.85
CA VAL A 164 -17.01 -0.26 3.89
C VAL A 164 -16.80 -0.95 2.54
N TRP A 165 -15.58 -1.00 2.04
CA TRP A 165 -15.25 -1.64 0.77
C TRP A 165 -15.51 -3.14 0.76
N ASN A 166 -15.22 -3.82 1.88
CA ASN A 166 -15.40 -5.26 2.05
C ASN A 166 -16.77 -5.64 2.63
N VAL A 167 -17.64 -4.65 2.90
CA VAL A 167 -18.97 -4.85 3.51
C VAL A 167 -18.86 -5.66 4.81
N ARG A 168 -17.97 -5.20 5.71
CA ARG A 168 -17.69 -5.84 7.01
C ARG A 168 -17.67 -4.80 8.13
N GLU A 169 -17.73 -5.26 9.35
CA GLU A 169 -17.42 -4.42 10.51
C GLU A 169 -15.92 -4.11 10.57
N VAL A 170 -15.58 -2.98 11.18
CA VAL A 170 -14.18 -2.61 11.40
C VAL A 170 -13.58 -3.55 12.44
N PRO A 171 -12.54 -4.34 12.09
CA PRO A 171 -11.85 -5.17 13.08
C PRO A 171 -11.19 -4.31 14.15
N VAL A 172 -10.88 -4.93 15.29
CA VAL A 172 -10.22 -4.23 16.40
C VAL A 172 -8.90 -3.62 15.93
N LEU A 173 -8.81 -2.31 16.08
CA LEU A 173 -7.60 -1.56 15.72
C LEU A 173 -6.49 -1.78 16.75
N PRO A 174 -5.23 -1.86 16.29
CA PRO A 174 -4.09 -1.83 17.20
C PRO A 174 -4.07 -0.54 18.02
N SER A 175 -3.68 -0.62 19.29
CA SER A 175 -3.50 0.56 20.11
C SER A 175 -2.52 1.54 19.46
N PRO A 176 -2.80 2.86 19.51
CA PRO A 176 -1.90 3.87 18.97
C PRO A 176 -0.48 3.72 19.55
N GLY A 177 0.52 3.73 18.68
CA GLY A 177 1.93 3.57 19.09
C GLY A 177 2.48 2.16 18.97
N LEU A 178 1.66 1.11 18.90
CA LEU A 178 2.15 -0.24 18.65
C LEU A 178 2.81 -0.33 17.26
N THR A 179 4.02 -0.88 17.26
CA THR A 179 4.84 -1.04 16.06
C THR A 179 4.80 -2.47 15.52
N THR A 180 4.57 -3.44 16.42
CA THR A 180 4.54 -4.87 16.11
C THR A 180 3.38 -5.54 16.84
N LEU A 181 2.72 -6.48 16.18
CA LEU A 181 1.64 -7.29 16.70
C LEU A 181 1.95 -8.76 16.46
N SER A 182 1.49 -9.63 17.36
CA SER A 182 1.47 -11.07 17.11
C SER A 182 0.23 -11.44 16.32
N VAL A 183 0.38 -12.23 15.28
CA VAL A 183 -0.75 -12.84 14.57
C VAL A 183 -1.30 -13.97 15.45
N LYS A 184 -2.22 -13.64 16.36
CA LYS A 184 -2.95 -14.63 17.16
C LYS A 184 -4.37 -14.72 16.61
N GLY A 185 -4.75 -15.89 16.10
CA GLY A 185 -6.09 -16.13 15.55
C GLY A 185 -6.21 -15.87 14.05
N GLU A 186 -7.44 -15.86 13.55
CA GLU A 186 -7.71 -15.54 12.14
C GLU A 186 -7.46 -14.05 11.89
N ALA A 187 -6.29 -13.75 11.33
CA ALA A 187 -6.03 -12.43 10.80
C ALA A 187 -7.01 -12.17 9.66
N VAL A 188 -7.81 -11.14 9.77
CA VAL A 188 -8.75 -10.77 8.70
C VAL A 188 -7.95 -10.41 7.46
N ALA A 189 -8.07 -11.24 6.43
CA ALA A 189 -7.27 -11.13 5.21
C ALA A 189 -7.33 -9.71 4.62
N GLY A 190 -6.17 -9.13 4.38
CA GLY A 190 -6.01 -7.81 3.79
C GLY A 190 -6.24 -6.62 4.74
N PHE A 191 -6.85 -6.80 5.90
CA PHE A 191 -7.13 -5.70 6.83
C PHE A 191 -5.86 -5.02 7.34
N TYR A 192 -4.93 -5.79 7.87
CA TYR A 192 -3.69 -5.25 8.42
C TYR A 192 -2.82 -4.57 7.36
N ALA A 193 -2.80 -5.12 6.14
CA ALA A 193 -2.15 -4.46 5.01
C ALA A 193 -2.82 -3.11 4.68
N ALA A 194 -4.14 -3.06 4.69
CA ALA A 194 -4.90 -1.85 4.45
C ALA A 194 -4.64 -0.75 5.49
N ILE A 195 -4.31 -1.10 6.73
CA ILE A 195 -3.96 -0.13 7.80
C ILE A 195 -2.45 0.10 7.95
N GLY A 196 -1.63 -0.48 7.05
CA GLY A 196 -0.20 -0.19 6.96
C GLY A 196 0.71 -1.10 7.76
N PHE A 197 0.26 -2.31 8.09
CA PHE A 197 1.10 -3.36 8.64
C PHE A 197 1.52 -4.37 7.57
N VAL A 198 2.66 -4.97 7.74
CA VAL A 198 3.21 -6.01 6.87
C VAL A 198 3.38 -7.28 7.67
N GLU A 199 2.88 -8.36 7.13
CA GLU A 199 3.05 -9.69 7.71
C GLU A 199 4.47 -10.21 7.45
N LEU A 200 5.14 -10.63 8.49
CA LEU A 200 6.46 -11.25 8.44
C LEU A 200 6.50 -12.40 9.46
N GLY A 201 6.31 -13.62 8.97
CA GLY A 201 6.14 -14.82 9.79
C GLY A 201 4.88 -14.74 10.65
N ASP A 202 5.04 -14.84 11.96
CA ASP A 202 3.98 -14.76 12.95
C ASP A 202 3.72 -13.33 13.49
N ARG A 203 4.32 -12.33 12.85
CA ARG A 203 4.27 -10.93 13.27
C ARG A 203 3.71 -10.03 12.17
N LEU A 204 2.98 -9.00 12.63
CA LEU A 204 2.56 -7.87 11.82
C LEU A 204 3.36 -6.66 12.26
N ILE A 205 4.09 -6.06 11.36
CA ILE A 205 5.01 -4.95 11.66
C ILE A 205 4.58 -3.74 10.85
N ARG A 206 4.52 -2.59 11.50
CA ARG A 206 4.15 -1.34 10.81
C ARG A 206 5.18 -1.02 9.71
N ALA A 207 4.71 -0.67 8.53
CA ALA A 207 5.50 -0.54 7.30
C ALA A 207 6.72 0.37 7.44
N ASP A 208 6.60 1.51 8.12
CA ASP A 208 7.70 2.46 8.34
C ASP A 208 8.77 1.90 9.29
N ILE A 209 8.38 1.14 10.29
CA ILE A 209 9.29 0.49 11.25
C ILE A 209 10.04 -0.65 10.57
N LEU A 210 9.32 -1.53 9.88
CA LEU A 210 9.94 -2.62 9.12
C LEU A 210 10.97 -2.10 8.12
N ASP A 211 10.62 -1.04 7.40
CA ASP A 211 11.50 -0.44 6.40
C ASP A 211 12.73 0.22 7.03
N ARG A 212 12.55 0.87 8.19
CA ARG A 212 13.64 1.46 8.98
C ARG A 212 14.62 0.38 9.47
N VAL A 213 14.11 -0.71 10.02
CA VAL A 213 14.91 -1.85 10.48
C VAL A 213 15.64 -2.50 9.30
N ALA A 214 14.94 -2.80 8.22
CA ALA A 214 15.56 -3.39 7.02
C ALA A 214 16.65 -2.48 6.42
N THR A 215 16.44 -1.16 6.39
CA THR A 215 17.45 -0.19 5.95
C THR A 215 18.69 -0.20 6.85
N ALA A 216 18.51 -0.26 8.19
CA ALA A 216 19.60 -0.33 9.14
C ALA A 216 20.42 -1.62 8.94
N LEU A 217 19.73 -2.77 8.83
CA LEU A 217 20.40 -4.06 8.58
C LEU A 217 21.17 -4.07 7.25
N ILE A 218 20.60 -3.51 6.18
CA ILE A 218 21.30 -3.40 4.88
C ILE A 218 22.56 -2.56 5.01
N ARG A 219 22.52 -1.45 5.76
CA ARG A 219 23.67 -0.57 5.98
C ARG A 219 24.77 -1.28 6.78
N LEU A 220 24.41 -1.94 7.89
CA LEU A 220 25.36 -2.67 8.72
C LEU A 220 26.01 -3.84 7.98
N ALA A 221 25.23 -4.58 7.21
CA ALA A 221 25.72 -5.73 6.46
C ALA A 221 26.70 -5.38 5.30
N ARG A 222 26.92 -4.10 4.99
CA ARG A 222 27.91 -3.68 4.00
C ARG A 222 29.36 -3.93 4.47
N SER A 223 29.58 -3.84 5.76
CA SER A 223 30.88 -4.06 6.39
C SER A 223 31.15 -5.53 6.74
N GLY A 224 30.25 -6.45 6.39
CA GLY A 224 30.35 -7.88 6.71
C GLY A 224 29.41 -8.31 7.82
N SER A 225 29.88 -9.18 8.72
CA SER A 225 29.10 -9.55 9.91
C SER A 225 29.12 -8.43 10.95
N PHE A 226 28.03 -8.25 11.67
CA PHE A 226 27.86 -7.18 12.66
C PHE A 226 27.07 -7.69 13.87
N ALA A 227 27.25 -7.04 15.02
CA ALA A 227 26.39 -7.24 16.19
C ALA A 227 25.07 -6.51 15.98
N LEU A 228 23.96 -7.13 16.42
CA LEU A 228 22.65 -6.49 16.34
C LEU A 228 22.60 -5.31 17.31
N PRO A 229 22.37 -4.07 16.84
CA PRO A 229 22.29 -2.91 17.72
C PRO A 229 21.08 -2.99 18.67
N ASP A 230 21.24 -2.50 19.91
CA ASP A 230 20.22 -2.55 20.96
C ASP A 230 18.98 -1.68 20.68
N ASP A 231 19.10 -0.72 19.76
CA ASP A 231 17.97 0.12 19.33
C ASP A 231 16.97 -0.63 18.44
N ILE A 232 17.36 -1.71 17.76
CA ILE A 232 16.48 -2.47 16.88
C ILE A 232 15.38 -3.22 17.66
N PRO A 233 15.68 -4.00 18.71
CA PRO A 233 14.65 -4.58 19.59
C PRO A 233 13.69 -3.54 20.15
N SER A 234 14.21 -2.43 20.66
CA SER A 234 13.41 -1.31 21.18
C SER A 234 12.48 -0.69 20.13
N LEU A 235 12.98 -0.49 18.91
CA LEU A 235 12.19 0.04 17.80
C LEU A 235 11.04 -0.88 17.40
N LEU A 236 11.26 -2.20 17.48
CA LEU A 236 10.26 -3.23 17.17
C LEU A 236 9.31 -3.48 18.35
N GLY A 237 9.68 -3.09 19.57
CA GLY A 237 8.96 -3.50 20.80
C GLY A 237 9.02 -5.00 21.03
N LEU A 238 10.15 -5.65 20.69
CA LEU A 238 10.39 -7.08 20.79
C LEU A 238 11.61 -7.37 21.68
N ASN A 239 11.65 -8.55 22.28
CA ASN A 239 12.85 -9.02 22.96
C ASN A 239 13.93 -9.43 21.93
N VAL A 240 15.15 -9.69 22.41
CA VAL A 240 16.30 -10.03 21.56
C VAL A 240 16.06 -11.29 20.73
N ALA A 241 15.50 -12.34 21.33
CA ALA A 241 15.25 -13.63 20.66
C ALA A 241 14.21 -13.50 19.53
N GLU A 242 13.13 -12.78 19.80
CA GLU A 242 12.09 -12.46 18.80
C GLU A 242 12.65 -11.61 17.67
N THR A 243 13.47 -10.60 18.01
CA THR A 243 14.15 -9.75 17.00
C THR A 243 15.09 -10.57 16.13
N GLN A 244 15.87 -11.49 16.72
CA GLN A 244 16.73 -12.39 15.93
C GLN A 244 15.92 -13.28 14.98
N THR A 245 14.76 -13.75 15.40
CA THR A 245 13.86 -14.53 14.55
C THR A 245 13.37 -13.71 13.37
N LEU A 246 12.95 -12.47 13.60
CA LEU A 246 12.54 -11.52 12.58
C LEU A 246 13.71 -11.20 11.61
N VAL A 247 14.91 -11.00 12.11
CA VAL A 247 16.12 -10.77 11.31
C VAL A 247 16.42 -11.97 10.39
N ARG A 248 16.20 -13.20 10.88
CA ARG A 248 16.31 -14.41 10.02
C ARG A 248 15.27 -14.43 8.91
N GLN A 249 14.04 -14.00 9.18
CA GLN A 249 12.95 -13.88 8.19
C GLN A 249 13.27 -12.80 7.13
N LEU A 250 13.97 -11.75 7.52
CA LEU A 250 14.46 -10.71 6.58
C LEU A 250 15.64 -11.18 5.70
N GLY A 251 16.08 -12.45 5.83
CA GLY A 251 17.11 -13.02 4.96
C GLY A 251 18.53 -12.90 5.49
N TYR A 252 18.68 -12.68 6.79
CA TYR A 252 19.98 -12.69 7.47
C TYR A 252 20.20 -14.02 8.22
N ALA A 253 21.47 -14.38 8.41
CA ALA A 253 21.90 -15.46 9.30
C ALA A 253 22.27 -14.85 10.64
N VAL A 254 21.74 -15.38 11.72
CA VAL A 254 22.13 -15.04 13.09
C VAL A 254 22.92 -16.23 13.62
N ARG A 255 24.17 -15.98 13.98
CA ARG A 255 25.12 -16.99 14.50
C ARG A 255 24.94 -17.23 15.99
N PRO A 256 25.51 -18.32 16.55
CA PRO A 256 25.45 -18.59 17.98
C PRO A 256 26.06 -17.51 18.87
N ASP A 257 27.08 -16.81 18.35
CA ASP A 257 27.72 -15.67 19.04
C ASP A 257 26.88 -14.38 19.00
N GLY A 258 25.67 -14.43 18.44
CA GLY A 258 24.78 -13.27 18.28
C GLY A 258 25.12 -12.39 17.08
N SER A 259 26.19 -12.67 16.34
CA SER A 259 26.53 -11.89 15.14
C SER A 259 25.57 -12.18 13.99
N VAL A 260 25.27 -11.13 13.21
CA VAL A 260 24.35 -11.14 12.09
C VAL A 260 25.13 -10.98 10.79
N ALA A 261 24.84 -11.80 9.81
CA ALA A 261 25.44 -11.70 8.48
C ALA A 261 24.37 -11.87 7.39
N ARG A 262 24.57 -11.26 6.24
CA ARG A 262 23.68 -11.51 5.09
C ARG A 262 23.81 -12.97 4.67
N LYS A 263 22.70 -13.68 4.50
CA LYS A 263 22.73 -15.02 3.91
C LYS A 263 23.37 -14.93 2.54
N ALA A 264 24.42 -15.75 2.30
CA ALA A 264 24.99 -15.87 0.97
C ALA A 264 23.89 -16.34 0.02
N GLY A 265 23.43 -15.48 -0.87
CA GLY A 265 22.56 -15.92 -1.97
C GLY A 265 23.26 -17.03 -2.72
N LYS A 266 22.56 -18.06 -3.19
CA LYS A 266 23.14 -19.05 -4.10
C LYS A 266 23.86 -18.27 -5.20
N ARG A 267 25.17 -18.23 -5.14
CA ARG A 267 26.00 -17.66 -6.21
C ARG A 267 25.61 -18.39 -7.49
N ARG A 268 25.02 -17.69 -8.44
CA ARG A 268 25.08 -18.19 -9.82
C ARG A 268 26.54 -18.46 -10.10
N PRO A 269 26.90 -19.68 -10.53
CA PRO A 269 28.30 -19.96 -10.88
C PRO A 269 28.73 -18.89 -11.86
N LYS A 270 29.76 -18.09 -11.50
CA LYS A 270 30.48 -17.29 -12.47
C LYS A 270 30.96 -18.29 -13.50
N LYS A 271 30.50 -18.17 -14.74
CA LYS A 271 31.23 -18.82 -15.86
C LYS A 271 32.69 -18.38 -15.73
N SER A 272 33.53 -19.30 -15.33
CA SER A 272 34.98 -19.13 -15.38
C SER A 272 35.33 -18.88 -16.85
N THR A 273 35.72 -17.67 -17.16
CA THR A 273 36.47 -17.37 -18.36
C THR A 273 37.89 -17.83 -18.06
N ASP A 274 38.15 -19.10 -18.27
CA ASP A 274 39.53 -19.57 -18.45
C ASP A 274 40.07 -18.91 -19.73
N GLN A 275 40.86 -17.87 -19.54
CA GLN A 275 41.78 -17.38 -20.53
C GLN A 275 43.08 -18.21 -20.39
N THR A 276 43.22 -19.24 -21.20
CA THR A 276 44.53 -19.75 -21.63
C THR A 276 44.59 -19.52 -23.13
N GLY A 277 45.68 -18.87 -23.49
CA GLY A 277 45.88 -18.24 -24.78
C GLY A 277 46.22 -19.14 -25.95
N SER A 278 46.21 -18.48 -27.08
CA SER A 278 46.95 -18.58 -28.33
C SER A 278 46.34 -19.33 -29.51
N PRO A 279 46.76 -19.16 -30.77
CA PRO A 279 46.44 -17.98 -31.58
C PRO A 279 45.70 -18.36 -32.91
N SER A 280 45.15 -17.35 -33.52
CA SER A 280 44.87 -17.22 -34.97
C SER A 280 44.42 -18.42 -35.81
N GLN A 281 43.17 -18.45 -36.17
CA GLN A 281 42.78 -18.76 -37.55
C GLN A 281 41.49 -18.03 -37.92
N LYS A 282 41.57 -17.15 -38.91
CA LYS A 282 40.45 -16.53 -39.58
C LYS A 282 39.65 -17.60 -40.32
N VAL A 283 38.45 -17.90 -39.88
CA VAL A 283 37.47 -18.66 -40.66
C VAL A 283 36.25 -17.80 -40.91
N ALA A 284 35.93 -17.66 -42.17
CA ALA A 284 34.87 -16.85 -42.73
C ALA A 284 33.48 -17.21 -42.13
N ARG A 285 32.78 -16.19 -41.65
CA ARG A 285 31.42 -16.30 -41.13
C ARG A 285 30.43 -16.43 -42.30
N LYS A 286 30.02 -17.69 -42.61
CA LYS A 286 28.90 -17.98 -43.52
C LYS A 286 27.61 -17.44 -42.87
N ARG A 287 26.93 -16.48 -43.54
CA ARG A 287 25.59 -16.03 -43.20
C ARG A 287 24.64 -17.21 -43.24
N ARG A 288 24.05 -17.62 -42.12
CA ARG A 288 22.93 -18.55 -42.09
C ARG A 288 21.67 -17.75 -42.40
N SER A 289 21.01 -18.11 -43.50
CA SER A 289 19.64 -17.65 -43.85
C SER A 289 18.66 -18.17 -42.81
N THR A 290 17.89 -17.28 -42.21
CA THR A 290 16.80 -17.61 -41.30
C THR A 290 15.56 -17.99 -42.12
N ILE A 291 15.45 -19.27 -42.48
CA ILE A 291 14.18 -19.85 -42.94
C ILE A 291 13.56 -20.52 -41.72
N PRO A 292 12.34 -20.19 -41.33
CA PRO A 292 11.66 -20.84 -40.21
C PRO A 292 11.38 -22.31 -40.53
N ALA A 293 11.48 -23.18 -39.51
CA ALA A 293 11.16 -24.60 -39.65
C ALA A 293 9.68 -24.78 -40.05
N PRO A 294 9.36 -25.80 -40.88
CA PRO A 294 8.02 -25.98 -41.47
C PRO A 294 6.90 -26.15 -40.42
N ASP A 295 7.20 -26.52 -39.20
CA ASP A 295 6.23 -26.73 -38.12
C ASP A 295 6.05 -25.53 -37.19
N SER A 296 6.58 -24.36 -37.56
CA SER A 296 6.39 -23.12 -36.76
C SER A 296 4.97 -22.57 -36.97
N PRO A 297 4.25 -22.18 -35.90
CA PRO A 297 2.95 -21.51 -35.99
C PRO A 297 2.98 -20.22 -36.84
N PHE A 298 4.17 -19.66 -37.06
CA PHE A 298 4.38 -18.40 -37.80
C PHE A 298 4.82 -18.62 -39.27
N ALA A 299 4.92 -19.89 -39.76
CA ALA A 299 5.34 -20.18 -41.12
C ALA A 299 4.35 -19.57 -42.19
N LYS A 300 3.06 -19.43 -41.82
CA LYS A 300 2.04 -18.81 -42.71
C LYS A 300 2.18 -17.31 -42.85
N LEU A 301 2.88 -16.60 -41.98
CA LEU A 301 3.09 -15.15 -42.09
C LEU A 301 4.23 -14.78 -43.03
N ALA A 302 5.15 -15.69 -43.29
CA ALA A 302 6.25 -15.48 -44.27
C ALA A 302 5.77 -15.52 -45.73
N ALA A 303 4.58 -16.07 -46.00
CA ALA A 303 3.99 -16.15 -47.35
C ALA A 303 3.16 -14.91 -47.74
N LEU A 304 2.98 -13.93 -46.80
CA LEU A 304 2.16 -12.73 -47.04
C LEU A 304 3.00 -11.47 -47.31
N SER A 305 4.32 -11.57 -47.42
CA SER A 305 5.22 -10.45 -47.75
C SER A 305 5.86 -10.67 -49.15
N LEU A 306 5.03 -10.63 -50.17
CA LEU A 306 5.36 -10.41 -51.58
C LEU A 306 4.47 -9.30 -52.10
#